data_ce8df4d808f149019a27247a2787ec08
#
_entry.id   ce8df4d808f149019a27247a2787ec08
#
_cell.length_a   1.000
_cell.length_b   1.000
_cell.length_c   1.000
_cell.angle_alpha   90.00
_cell.angle_beta   90.00
_cell.angle_gamma   90.00
#
_symmetry.space_group_name_H-M   'P 1'
#
loop_
_entity.id
_entity.type
_entity.pdbx_description
1 polymer ?
#
loop_
_entity_poly.entity_id
_entity_poly.type
_entity_poly.pdbx_seq_one_letter_code
_entity_poly.pdbx_strand_id
1 'polypeptide(L)'
;MGRGAATLMLLGGAPGSGKSTLAARLAEERPLALALDIDVLKHSLGGWDEDLTRSGLQARRLAAAMIGQHLADGHDVLLGQYLARTSFIEQLEQLAADHGARFVEVVLVLEERTLAQRLQERRERPDRPEQTRNDRFVGPDQAGELVDSIEDVLAKRPAARRVDASGSIADTLTAVRALLRS
;
A
#
# COMPACT_ATOMS: atom_id res chain seq x y z
N MET A 1 -24.67 17.03 9.96
CA MET A 1 -23.93 15.91 10.55
C MET A 1 -22.47 16.14 10.21
N GLY A 2 -21.62 16.42 11.21
CA GLY A 2 -20.20 16.62 10.99
C GLY A 2 -19.59 15.32 10.47
N ARG A 3 -18.95 15.36 9.30
CA ARG A 3 -18.08 14.26 8.86
C ARG A 3 -16.96 14.14 9.88
N GLY A 4 -16.69 12.91 10.34
CA GLY A 4 -15.48 12.65 11.11
C GLY A 4 -14.24 13.09 10.33
N ALA A 5 -13.09 13.20 10.99
CA ALA A 5 -11.83 13.49 10.31
C ALA A 5 -11.56 12.46 9.20
N ALA A 6 -11.06 12.92 8.04
CA ALA A 6 -10.65 12.04 6.95
C ALA A 6 -9.55 11.07 7.43
N THR A 7 -9.42 9.94 6.77
CA THR A 7 -8.42 8.93 7.12
C THR A 7 -7.47 8.69 5.95
N LEU A 8 -6.17 8.76 6.21
CA LEU A 8 -5.14 8.20 5.36
C LEU A 8 -4.77 6.81 5.90
N MET A 9 -5.17 5.75 5.21
CA MET A 9 -4.74 4.39 5.53
C MET A 9 -3.61 3.96 4.59
N LEU A 10 -2.47 3.65 5.17
CA LEU A 10 -1.38 2.96 4.48
C LEU A 10 -1.52 1.45 4.69
N LEU A 11 -1.71 0.72 3.61
CA LEU A 11 -1.65 -0.73 3.55
C LEU A 11 -0.26 -1.13 3.06
N GLY A 12 0.66 -1.39 4.00
CA GLY A 12 2.01 -1.91 3.75
C GLY A 12 2.01 -3.42 3.54
N GLY A 13 3.14 -3.93 3.10
CA GLY A 13 3.36 -5.38 2.92
C GLY A 13 4.09 -5.68 1.62
N ALA A 14 4.59 -6.91 1.49
CA ALA A 14 5.34 -7.36 0.32
C ALA A 14 4.50 -7.33 -0.98
N PRO A 15 5.12 -7.25 -2.16
CA PRO A 15 4.43 -7.55 -3.41
C PRO A 15 3.71 -8.91 -3.31
N GLY A 16 2.49 -9.04 -3.83
CA GLY A 16 1.69 -10.27 -3.69
C GLY A 16 0.87 -10.41 -2.40
N SER A 17 1.01 -9.50 -1.41
CA SER A 17 0.24 -9.58 -0.17
C SER A 17 -1.23 -9.15 -0.26
N GLY A 18 -1.69 -8.60 -1.41
CA GLY A 18 -3.09 -8.21 -1.62
C GLY A 18 -3.42 -6.75 -1.31
N LYS A 19 -2.45 -5.89 -1.02
CA LYS A 19 -2.62 -4.47 -0.66
C LYS A 19 -3.55 -3.69 -1.58
N SER A 20 -3.27 -3.70 -2.88
CA SER A 20 -4.03 -2.91 -3.86
C SER A 20 -5.48 -3.41 -4.00
N THR A 21 -5.70 -4.72 -3.88
CA THR A 21 -7.04 -5.32 -3.87
C THR A 21 -7.84 -4.91 -2.64
N LEU A 22 -7.19 -4.91 -1.47
CA LEU A 22 -7.81 -4.47 -0.23
C LEU A 22 -8.11 -2.97 -0.26
N ALA A 23 -7.16 -2.15 -0.73
CA ALA A 23 -7.36 -0.70 -0.88
C ALA A 23 -8.58 -0.40 -1.76
N ALA A 24 -8.68 -1.05 -2.92
CA ALA A 24 -9.82 -0.88 -3.82
C ALA A 24 -11.15 -1.26 -3.15
N ARG A 25 -11.24 -2.45 -2.53
CA ARG A 25 -12.47 -2.90 -1.85
C ARG A 25 -12.86 -2.02 -0.68
N LEU A 26 -11.90 -1.53 0.10
CA LEU A 26 -12.18 -0.60 1.20
C LEU A 26 -12.65 0.77 0.71
N ALA A 27 -12.16 1.24 -0.43
CA ALA A 27 -12.59 2.50 -1.03
C ALA A 27 -14.03 2.41 -1.57
N GLU A 28 -14.43 1.28 -2.18
CA GLU A 28 -15.80 1.04 -2.67
C GLU A 28 -16.86 1.20 -1.55
N GLU A 29 -16.48 0.99 -0.30
CA GLU A 29 -17.37 1.08 0.86
C GLU A 29 -17.55 2.51 1.39
N ARG A 30 -16.83 3.49 0.85
CA ARG A 30 -16.76 4.88 1.36
C ARG A 30 -16.99 5.88 0.25
N PRO A 31 -17.92 6.83 0.46
CA PRO A 31 -18.19 7.86 -0.55
C PRO A 31 -16.94 8.67 -0.88
N LEU A 32 -16.56 8.67 -2.17
CA LEU A 32 -15.42 9.41 -2.71
C LEU A 32 -14.05 9.04 -2.11
N ALA A 33 -13.92 7.88 -1.45
CA ALA A 33 -12.61 7.44 -0.99
C ALA A 33 -11.70 7.09 -2.17
N LEU A 34 -10.43 7.45 -2.08
CA LEU A 34 -9.43 7.24 -3.11
C LEU A 34 -8.61 5.97 -2.80
N ALA A 35 -8.73 4.94 -3.64
CA ALA A 35 -7.75 3.86 -3.67
C ALA A 35 -6.56 4.27 -4.55
N LEU A 36 -5.39 4.46 -3.96
CA LEU A 36 -4.20 4.94 -4.65
C LEU A 36 -3.14 3.84 -4.72
N ASP A 37 -2.53 3.71 -5.89
CA ASP A 37 -1.38 2.85 -6.15
C ASP A 37 -0.29 3.67 -6.85
N ILE A 38 0.87 3.83 -6.21
CA ILE A 38 1.97 4.65 -6.72
C ILE A 38 2.60 4.02 -7.97
N ASP A 39 2.54 2.69 -8.10
CA ASP A 39 3.07 2.02 -9.29
C ASP A 39 2.24 2.35 -10.52
N VAL A 40 0.92 2.51 -10.39
CA VAL A 40 0.06 2.99 -11.47
C VAL A 40 0.46 4.41 -11.91
N LEU A 41 0.68 5.31 -10.95
CA LEU A 41 1.17 6.67 -11.25
C LEU A 41 2.54 6.65 -11.93
N LYS A 42 3.45 5.83 -11.43
CA LYS A 42 4.78 5.68 -12.01
C LYS A 42 4.71 5.22 -13.46
N HIS A 43 3.89 4.20 -13.75
CA HIS A 43 3.76 3.67 -15.11
C HIS A 43 3.00 4.60 -16.07
N SER A 44 2.32 5.62 -15.55
CA SER A 44 1.70 6.67 -16.34
C SER A 44 2.67 7.77 -16.78
N LEU A 45 3.91 7.77 -16.26
CA LEU A 45 4.94 8.73 -16.65
C LEU A 45 5.61 8.28 -17.96
N GLY A 46 5.78 9.17 -18.93
CA GLY A 46 6.55 8.88 -20.13
C GLY A 46 8.00 8.55 -19.80
N GLY A 47 8.56 7.48 -20.40
CA GLY A 47 9.95 7.06 -20.15
C GLY A 47 10.22 6.61 -18.71
N TRP A 48 9.22 6.13 -18.00
CA TRP A 48 9.33 5.76 -16.57
C TRP A 48 10.39 4.69 -16.29
N ASP A 49 10.68 3.85 -17.27
CA ASP A 49 11.63 2.73 -17.19
C ASP A 49 13.07 3.10 -17.57
N GLU A 50 13.30 4.28 -18.13
CA GLU A 50 14.64 4.79 -18.44
C GLU A 50 15.43 5.13 -17.16
N ASP A 51 14.74 5.63 -16.10
CA ASP A 51 15.32 5.90 -14.78
C ASP A 51 14.30 5.58 -13.69
N LEU A 52 14.40 4.37 -13.14
CA LEU A 52 13.48 3.84 -12.12
C LEU A 52 13.52 4.65 -10.83
N THR A 53 14.66 5.24 -10.48
CA THR A 53 14.81 6.06 -9.28
C THR A 53 14.08 7.39 -9.44
N ARG A 54 14.32 8.07 -10.54
CA ARG A 54 13.71 9.36 -10.86
C ARG A 54 12.20 9.25 -11.02
N SER A 55 11.74 8.25 -11.77
CA SER A 55 10.30 8.00 -11.97
C SER A 55 9.59 7.62 -10.68
N GLY A 56 10.22 6.79 -9.83
CA GLY A 56 9.71 6.43 -8.51
C GLY A 56 9.59 7.63 -7.56
N LEU A 57 10.59 8.54 -7.54
CA LEU A 57 10.53 9.77 -6.76
C LEU A 57 9.42 10.70 -7.27
N GLN A 58 9.29 10.84 -8.58
CA GLN A 58 8.25 11.69 -9.18
C GLN A 58 6.84 11.13 -8.88
N ALA A 59 6.64 9.83 -9.00
CA ALA A 59 5.37 9.19 -8.67
C ALA A 59 4.97 9.39 -7.20
N ARG A 60 5.93 9.32 -6.26
CA ARG A 60 5.66 9.62 -4.84
C ARG A 60 5.28 11.07 -4.61
N ARG A 61 5.90 12.03 -5.31
CA ARG A 61 5.53 13.45 -5.23
C ARG A 61 4.11 13.70 -5.73
N LEU A 62 3.74 13.08 -6.86
CA LEU A 62 2.38 13.15 -7.39
C LEU A 62 1.39 12.51 -6.41
N ALA A 63 1.70 11.33 -5.88
CA ALA A 63 0.88 10.68 -4.87
C ALA A 63 0.66 11.56 -3.64
N ALA A 64 1.71 12.16 -3.10
CA ALA A 64 1.60 13.06 -1.94
C ALA A 64 0.71 14.27 -2.23
N ALA A 65 0.81 14.88 -3.41
CA ALA A 65 -0.05 15.99 -3.82
C ALA A 65 -1.53 15.57 -3.94
N MET A 66 -1.80 14.42 -4.55
CA MET A 66 -3.16 13.86 -4.66
C MET A 66 -3.74 13.53 -3.29
N ILE A 67 -2.96 12.90 -2.42
CA ILE A 67 -3.35 12.56 -1.04
C ILE A 67 -3.70 13.85 -0.28
N GLY A 68 -2.81 14.84 -0.29
CA GLY A 68 -3.01 16.10 0.42
C GLY A 68 -4.29 16.81 -0.02
N GLN A 69 -4.52 16.95 -1.33
CA GLN A 69 -5.74 17.56 -1.85
C GLN A 69 -6.98 16.77 -1.43
N HIS A 70 -6.94 15.44 -1.52
CA HIS A 70 -8.10 14.60 -1.22
C HIS A 70 -8.47 14.63 0.27
N LEU A 71 -7.46 14.63 1.15
CA LEU A 71 -7.65 14.82 2.59
C LEU A 71 -8.19 16.21 2.93
N ALA A 72 -7.70 17.27 2.25
CA ALA A 72 -8.21 18.64 2.41
C ALA A 72 -9.70 18.75 2.05
N ASP A 73 -10.17 17.97 1.05
CA ASP A 73 -11.56 17.88 0.66
C ASP A 73 -12.41 17.02 1.62
N GLY A 74 -11.79 16.45 2.67
CA GLY A 74 -12.47 15.66 3.70
C GLY A 74 -12.79 14.21 3.27
N HIS A 75 -12.02 13.64 2.36
CA HIS A 75 -12.21 12.27 1.85
C HIS A 75 -11.08 11.34 2.27
N ASP A 76 -11.42 10.07 2.47
CA ASP A 76 -10.48 9.03 2.86
C ASP A 76 -9.54 8.66 1.70
N VAL A 77 -8.30 8.29 2.04
CA VAL A 77 -7.32 7.72 1.10
C VAL A 77 -6.84 6.36 1.59
N LEU A 78 -6.90 5.37 0.72
CA LEU A 78 -6.42 4.00 0.92
C LEU A 78 -5.21 3.79 0.00
N LEU A 79 -4.01 3.84 0.56
CA LEU A 79 -2.76 3.69 -0.18
C LEU A 79 -2.21 2.28 0.00
N GLY A 80 -2.20 1.47 -1.05
CA GLY A 80 -1.59 0.14 -1.05
C GLY A 80 -0.17 0.19 -1.62
N GLN A 81 0.87 0.16 -0.76
CA GLN A 81 2.25 0.30 -1.23
C GLN A 81 3.24 -0.59 -0.47
N TYR A 82 4.20 -1.19 -1.19
CA TYR A 82 5.40 -1.76 -0.59
C TYR A 82 6.43 -0.66 -0.33
N LEU A 83 6.85 -0.52 0.91
CA LEU A 83 7.83 0.46 1.35
C LEU A 83 8.89 -0.25 2.21
N ALA A 84 10.11 -0.34 1.70
CA ALA A 84 11.26 -0.93 2.40
C ALA A 84 11.96 0.08 3.34
N ARG A 85 11.54 1.34 3.35
CA ARG A 85 12.13 2.42 4.15
C ARG A 85 11.06 3.28 4.79
N THR A 86 11.29 3.78 5.99
CA THR A 86 10.32 4.53 6.78
C THR A 86 10.13 5.97 6.33
N SER A 87 11.12 6.56 5.64
CA SER A 87 11.09 8.00 5.31
C SER A 87 9.85 8.46 4.57
N PHE A 88 9.32 7.66 3.64
CA PHE A 88 8.08 8.02 2.96
C PHE A 88 6.84 7.74 3.82
N ILE A 89 6.89 6.75 4.72
CA ILE A 89 5.83 6.50 5.72
C ILE A 89 5.69 7.69 6.65
N GLU A 90 6.82 8.23 7.14
CA GLU A 90 6.88 9.41 7.99
C GLU A 90 6.34 10.66 7.28
N GLN A 91 6.64 10.82 5.99
CA GLN A 91 6.06 11.89 5.16
C GLN A 91 4.53 11.77 5.06
N LEU A 92 4.01 10.56 4.87
CA LEU A 92 2.56 10.31 4.80
C LEU A 92 1.87 10.59 6.13
N GLU A 93 2.49 10.19 7.25
CA GLU A 93 2.00 10.46 8.59
C GLU A 93 1.94 11.97 8.86
N GLN A 94 3.01 12.70 8.52
CA GLN A 94 3.04 14.17 8.63
C GLN A 94 1.99 14.82 7.73
N LEU A 95 1.86 14.35 6.49
CA LEU A 95 0.85 14.87 5.56
C LEU A 95 -0.57 14.69 6.09
N ALA A 96 -0.88 13.55 6.71
CA ALA A 96 -2.17 13.36 7.36
C ALA A 96 -2.37 14.33 8.52
N ALA A 97 -1.36 14.53 9.36
CA ALA A 97 -1.40 15.49 10.47
C ALA A 97 -1.62 16.94 10.00
N ASP A 98 -0.93 17.36 8.93
CA ASP A 98 -1.05 18.71 8.34
C ASP A 98 -2.47 19.02 7.85
N HIS A 99 -3.22 17.97 7.46
CA HIS A 99 -4.62 18.07 7.02
C HIS A 99 -5.64 17.70 8.11
N GLY A 100 -5.21 17.48 9.36
CA GLY A 100 -6.10 17.08 10.45
C GLY A 100 -6.77 15.73 10.22
N ALA A 101 -6.18 14.89 9.38
CA ALA A 101 -6.65 13.56 9.06
C ALA A 101 -6.04 12.50 10.00
N ARG A 102 -6.76 11.40 10.21
CA ARG A 102 -6.25 10.25 10.95
C ARG A 102 -5.29 9.44 10.07
N PHE A 103 -4.08 9.16 10.56
CA PHE A 103 -3.17 8.21 9.91
C PHE A 103 -3.36 6.82 10.51
N VAL A 104 -3.53 5.82 9.65
CA VAL A 104 -3.64 4.40 10.03
C VAL A 104 -2.65 3.59 9.22
N GLU A 105 -1.66 3.01 9.88
CA GLU A 105 -0.66 2.14 9.26
C GLU A 105 -1.00 0.69 9.57
N VAL A 106 -1.25 -0.09 8.51
CA VAL A 106 -1.50 -1.53 8.56
C VAL A 106 -0.47 -2.22 7.69
N VAL A 107 0.18 -3.24 8.21
CA VAL A 107 1.17 -4.03 7.47
C VAL A 107 0.67 -5.46 7.34
N LEU A 108 0.49 -5.88 6.10
CA LEU A 108 0.11 -7.24 5.75
C LEU A 108 1.34 -8.13 5.82
N VAL A 109 1.30 -9.12 6.70
CA VAL A 109 2.38 -10.09 6.88
C VAL A 109 1.97 -11.44 6.33
N LEU A 110 2.94 -12.16 5.75
CA LEU A 110 2.79 -13.51 5.25
C LEU A 110 4.04 -14.31 5.60
N GLU A 111 3.87 -15.60 5.75
CA GLU A 111 4.99 -16.53 5.77
C GLU A 111 5.68 -16.57 4.41
N GLU A 112 7.00 -16.76 4.40
CA GLU A 112 7.83 -16.82 3.19
C GLU A 112 7.27 -17.77 2.13
N ARG A 113 6.90 -18.99 2.54
CA ARG A 113 6.36 -20.01 1.63
C ARG A 113 5.07 -19.55 0.95
N THR A 114 4.15 -18.93 1.70
CA THR A 114 2.89 -18.41 1.18
C THR A 114 3.14 -17.24 0.22
N LEU A 115 4.09 -16.38 0.56
CA LEU A 115 4.48 -15.26 -0.31
C LEU A 115 5.10 -15.76 -1.62
N ALA A 116 6.04 -16.71 -1.55
CA ALA A 116 6.66 -17.32 -2.74
C ALA A 116 5.63 -17.93 -3.68
N GLN A 117 4.66 -18.68 -3.13
CA GLN A 117 3.57 -19.26 -3.90
C GLN A 117 2.73 -18.18 -4.60
N ARG A 118 2.33 -17.11 -3.89
CA ARG A 118 1.53 -16.02 -4.48
C ARG A 118 2.29 -15.23 -5.55
N LEU A 119 3.60 -15.05 -5.38
CA LEU A 119 4.45 -14.42 -6.40
C LEU A 119 4.53 -15.29 -7.65
N GLN A 120 4.62 -16.62 -7.51
CA GLN A 120 4.60 -17.56 -8.63
C GLN A 120 3.25 -17.52 -9.36
N GLU A 121 2.14 -17.65 -8.64
CA GLU A 121 0.78 -17.60 -9.19
C GLU A 121 0.52 -16.29 -9.97
N ARG A 122 0.96 -15.16 -9.40
CA ARG A 122 0.85 -13.85 -10.04
C ARG A 122 1.68 -13.75 -11.33
N ARG A 123 2.87 -14.35 -11.36
CA ARG A 123 3.74 -14.39 -12.54
C ARG A 123 3.10 -15.20 -13.68
N GLU A 124 2.42 -16.30 -13.32
CA GLU A 124 1.73 -17.16 -14.28
C GLU A 124 0.41 -16.56 -14.78
N ARG A 125 -0.28 -15.81 -13.93
CA ARG A 125 -1.59 -15.21 -14.20
C ARG A 125 -1.67 -13.78 -13.65
N PRO A 126 -1.04 -12.81 -14.32
CA PRO A 126 -1.08 -11.42 -13.86
C PRO A 126 -2.48 -10.83 -14.04
N ASP A 127 -3.05 -10.27 -12.96
CA ASP A 127 -4.37 -9.64 -12.96
C ASP A 127 -4.35 -8.21 -13.51
N ARG A 128 -3.18 -7.57 -13.55
CA ARG A 128 -2.99 -6.16 -13.93
C ARG A 128 -1.70 -5.97 -14.72
N PRO A 129 -1.68 -5.03 -15.71
CA PRO A 129 -0.48 -4.73 -16.50
C PRO A 129 0.74 -4.31 -15.66
N GLU A 130 0.52 -3.61 -14.54
CA GLU A 130 1.57 -3.17 -13.63
C GLU A 130 2.28 -4.35 -12.98
N GLN A 131 1.58 -5.44 -12.69
CA GLN A 131 2.16 -6.66 -12.13
C GLN A 131 3.18 -7.27 -13.06
N THR A 132 2.84 -7.45 -14.33
CA THR A 132 3.76 -8.00 -15.35
C THR A 132 5.05 -7.19 -15.44
N ARG A 133 4.98 -5.87 -15.27
CA ARG A 133 6.15 -4.99 -15.32
C ARG A 133 6.99 -5.09 -14.04
N ASN A 134 6.35 -5.13 -12.88
CA ASN A 134 7.02 -5.23 -11.58
C ASN A 134 7.61 -6.63 -11.35
N ASP A 135 6.98 -7.69 -11.88
CA ASP A 135 7.41 -9.09 -11.75
C ASP A 135 8.70 -9.41 -12.53
N ARG A 136 9.17 -8.47 -13.37
CA ARG A 136 10.52 -8.54 -13.95
C ARG A 136 11.62 -8.32 -12.90
N PHE A 137 11.29 -7.66 -11.79
CA PHE A 137 12.24 -7.25 -10.74
C PHE A 137 12.03 -8.00 -9.43
N VAL A 138 10.91 -8.73 -9.27
CA VAL A 138 10.56 -9.41 -8.03
C VAL A 138 10.02 -10.80 -8.35
N GLY A 139 10.74 -11.84 -7.91
CA GLY A 139 10.39 -13.25 -8.12
C GLY A 139 10.13 -14.01 -6.82
N PRO A 140 9.64 -15.26 -6.92
CA PRO A 140 9.40 -16.12 -5.76
C PRO A 140 10.66 -16.40 -4.93
N ASP A 141 11.83 -16.41 -5.54
CA ASP A 141 13.15 -16.57 -4.94
C ASP A 141 13.54 -15.43 -3.97
N GLN A 142 12.87 -14.29 -4.09
CA GLN A 142 13.10 -13.13 -3.23
C GLN A 142 12.12 -13.06 -2.04
N ALA A 143 11.26 -14.05 -1.86
CA ALA A 143 10.22 -14.03 -0.82
C ALA A 143 10.81 -13.85 0.59
N GLY A 144 11.93 -14.52 0.91
CA GLY A 144 12.62 -14.38 2.20
C GLY A 144 13.10 -12.95 2.44
N GLU A 145 13.82 -12.36 1.48
CA GLU A 145 14.31 -10.97 1.57
C GLU A 145 13.16 -9.96 1.73
N LEU A 146 12.02 -10.21 1.08
CA LEU A 146 10.84 -9.35 1.19
C LEU A 146 10.21 -9.46 2.58
N VAL A 147 10.13 -10.66 3.15
CA VAL A 147 9.63 -10.87 4.52
C VAL A 147 10.54 -10.16 5.52
N ASP A 148 11.85 -10.34 5.43
CA ASP A 148 12.84 -9.69 6.29
C ASP A 148 12.75 -8.16 6.18
N SER A 149 12.59 -7.63 4.97
CA SER A 149 12.41 -6.19 4.76
C SER A 149 11.13 -5.64 5.42
N ILE A 150 10.04 -6.41 5.46
CA ILE A 150 8.81 -6.03 6.16
C ILE A 150 9.02 -6.05 7.67
N GLU A 151 9.70 -7.05 8.21
CA GLU A 151 10.03 -7.13 9.64
C GLU A 151 10.94 -5.98 10.06
N ASP A 152 11.91 -5.59 9.24
CA ASP A 152 12.79 -4.43 9.48
C ASP A 152 12.00 -3.10 9.55
N VAL A 153 10.99 -2.94 8.72
CA VAL A 153 10.10 -1.78 8.78
C VAL A 153 9.25 -1.81 10.03
N LEU A 154 8.65 -2.95 10.37
CA LEU A 154 7.83 -3.13 11.56
C LEU A 154 8.63 -2.87 12.86
N ALA A 155 9.89 -3.29 12.91
CA ALA A 155 10.77 -3.03 14.04
C ALA A 155 11.00 -1.52 14.29
N LYS A 156 10.96 -0.70 13.22
CA LYS A 156 11.11 0.77 13.26
C LYS A 156 9.77 1.50 13.43
N ARG A 157 8.65 0.81 13.22
CA ARG A 157 7.29 1.36 13.24
C ARG A 157 6.41 0.59 14.25
N PRO A 158 6.66 0.70 15.57
CA PRO A 158 5.95 -0.09 16.57
C PRO A 158 4.45 0.23 16.69
N ALA A 159 4.00 1.37 16.17
CA ALA A 159 2.58 1.74 16.09
C ALA A 159 1.86 1.11 14.90
N ALA A 160 2.58 0.56 13.92
CA ALA A 160 1.98 -0.12 12.77
C ALA A 160 1.25 -1.39 13.22
N ARG A 161 0.07 -1.61 12.67
CA ARG A 161 -0.77 -2.77 13.02
C ARG A 161 -0.51 -3.92 12.06
N ARG A 162 -0.05 -5.04 12.60
CA ARG A 162 0.19 -6.28 11.83
C ARG A 162 -1.15 -6.97 11.55
N VAL A 163 -1.34 -7.40 10.32
CA VAL A 163 -2.46 -8.23 9.91
C VAL A 163 -1.93 -9.43 9.13
N ASP A 164 -2.23 -10.63 9.60
CA ASP A 164 -1.95 -11.85 8.86
C ASP A 164 -2.81 -11.89 7.58
N ALA A 165 -2.11 -11.95 6.46
CA ALA A 165 -2.73 -12.01 5.13
C ALA A 165 -2.58 -13.40 4.47
N SER A 166 -2.22 -14.44 5.24
CA SER A 166 -2.03 -15.81 4.73
C SER A 166 -3.36 -16.47 4.33
N GLY A 167 -4.47 -16.03 4.94
CA GLY A 167 -5.81 -16.51 4.63
C GLY A 167 -6.40 -15.92 3.34
N SER A 168 -7.74 -15.98 3.23
CA SER A 168 -8.46 -15.40 2.10
C SER A 168 -8.44 -13.87 2.15
N ILE A 169 -8.65 -13.24 0.98
CA ILE A 169 -8.79 -11.77 0.90
C ILE A 169 -9.98 -11.27 1.72
N ALA A 170 -11.05 -12.09 1.89
CA ALA A 170 -12.22 -11.74 2.66
C ALA A 170 -11.92 -11.70 4.17
N ASP A 171 -11.13 -12.65 4.67
CA ASP A 171 -10.72 -12.69 6.08
C ASP A 171 -9.81 -11.51 6.40
N THR A 172 -8.81 -11.25 5.53
CA THR A 172 -7.92 -10.11 5.66
C THR A 172 -8.69 -8.78 5.62
N LEU A 173 -9.66 -8.65 4.72
CA LEU A 173 -10.52 -7.47 4.62
C LEU A 173 -11.31 -7.24 5.91
N THR A 174 -11.84 -8.31 6.50
CA THR A 174 -12.57 -8.25 7.77
C THR A 174 -11.69 -7.78 8.91
N ALA A 175 -10.46 -8.30 9.01
CA ALA A 175 -9.47 -7.87 10.01
C ALA A 175 -9.10 -6.39 9.84
N VAL A 176 -8.83 -5.94 8.60
CA VAL A 176 -8.47 -4.55 8.31
C VAL A 176 -9.65 -3.60 8.61
N ARG A 177 -10.89 -3.98 8.28
CA ARG A 177 -12.09 -3.18 8.62
C ARG A 177 -12.25 -2.95 10.12
N ALA A 178 -11.91 -3.93 10.94
CA ALA A 178 -12.00 -3.79 12.40
C ALA A 178 -11.04 -2.69 12.90
N LEU A 179 -9.87 -2.54 12.28
CA LEU A 179 -8.87 -1.51 12.63
C LEU A 179 -9.29 -0.09 12.21
N LEU A 180 -10.18 0.05 11.23
CA LEU A 180 -10.67 1.38 10.81
C LEU A 180 -11.76 1.93 11.72
N ARG A 181 -12.42 1.04 12.49
CA ARG A 181 -13.51 1.40 13.42
C ARG A 181 -12.99 1.75 14.81
N SER A 182 -11.76 1.37 15.14
CA SER A 182 -11.07 1.68 16.40
C SER A 182 -10.29 3.01 16.29
#